data_380637cfe64999b1f0f89e55adcaa8be
#
_entry.id   380637cfe64999b1f0f89e55adcaa8be
#
_cell.length_a   1.000
_cell.length_b   1.000
_cell.length_c   1.000
_cell.angle_alpha   90.00
_cell.angle_beta   90.00
_cell.angle_gamma   90.00
#
_symmetry.space_group_name_H-M   'P 1'
#
loop_
_entity.id
_entity.type
_entity.pdbx_description
1 polymer ?
#
loop_
_entity_poly.entity_id
_entity_poly.type
_entity_poly.pdbx_seq_one_letter_code
_entity_poly.pdbx_strand_id
1 'polypeptide(L)'
;MKILVINGPNLNFLGIREPGIYGKNTFADLLALLDKTAQEEGVEVEQYQSNHEGDIVDKIQWAYGKVDGIVINPAAYTHTSVAILDALKAVSIPAVEVHISDVDAREPFRQISYAGMACVHTIKGHGFEGYREAIVYLKKHYA
;
A
#
# COMPACT_ATOMS: atom_id res chain seq x y z
N MET A 1 -18.03 2.51 -1.40
CA MET A 1 -16.65 2.71 -1.91
C MET A 1 -15.90 1.40 -1.80
N LYS A 2 -15.22 1.01 -2.86
CA LYS A 2 -14.37 -0.19 -2.87
C LYS A 2 -12.91 0.22 -3.00
N ILE A 3 -12.06 -0.31 -2.11
CA ILE A 3 -10.63 0.01 -2.04
C ILE A 3 -9.83 -1.28 -2.24
N LEU A 4 -8.85 -1.22 -3.13
CA LEU A 4 -7.86 -2.29 -3.31
C LEU A 4 -6.62 -1.95 -2.49
N VAL A 5 -6.21 -2.87 -1.62
CA VAL A 5 -4.95 -2.76 -0.87
C VAL A 5 -3.92 -3.70 -1.49
N ILE A 6 -2.83 -3.15 -1.98
CA ILE A 6 -1.74 -3.90 -2.62
C ILE A 6 -0.51 -3.85 -1.72
N ASN A 7 0.01 -5.02 -1.39
CA ASN A 7 1.24 -5.20 -0.62
C ASN A 7 2.30 -5.88 -1.48
N GLY A 8 3.48 -5.30 -1.51
CA GLY A 8 4.61 -5.76 -2.31
C GLY A 8 5.46 -6.85 -1.64
N PRO A 9 6.69 -7.02 -2.15
CA PRO A 9 7.54 -8.15 -1.78
C PRO A 9 7.90 -8.15 -0.31
N ASN A 10 7.94 -9.36 0.24
CA ASN A 10 8.33 -9.68 1.61
C ASN A 10 7.35 -9.22 2.70
N LEU A 11 6.27 -8.51 2.36
CA LEU A 11 5.29 -8.11 3.37
C LEU A 11 4.53 -9.30 3.95
N ASN A 12 4.42 -10.39 3.21
CA ASN A 12 3.89 -11.66 3.72
C ASN A 12 4.75 -12.28 4.83
N PHE A 13 5.99 -11.80 5.00
CA PHE A 13 6.91 -12.25 6.05
C PHE A 13 6.94 -11.30 7.26
N LEU A 14 6.00 -10.38 7.37
CA LEU A 14 5.88 -9.52 8.55
C LEU A 14 5.80 -10.35 9.84
N GLY A 15 6.52 -9.90 10.88
CA GLY A 15 6.65 -10.64 12.13
C GLY A 15 7.78 -11.66 12.13
N ILE A 16 8.32 -12.00 10.97
CA ILE A 16 9.42 -12.95 10.80
C ILE A 16 10.72 -12.22 10.50
N ARG A 17 10.69 -11.23 9.57
CA ARG A 17 11.89 -10.48 9.16
C ARG A 17 12.01 -9.16 9.91
N GLU A 18 13.24 -8.83 10.31
CA GLU A 18 13.63 -7.51 10.84
C GLU A 18 12.59 -6.90 11.81
N PRO A 19 12.25 -7.57 12.94
CA PRO A 19 11.24 -7.05 13.87
C PRO A 19 11.56 -5.66 14.41
N GLY A 20 12.86 -5.29 14.49
CA GLY A 20 13.29 -3.97 14.92
C GLY A 20 12.89 -2.84 13.97
N ILE A 21 12.60 -3.16 12.68
CA ILE A 21 12.19 -2.19 11.66
C ILE A 21 10.67 -2.23 11.45
N TYR A 22 10.10 -3.44 11.34
CA TYR A 22 8.70 -3.63 10.95
C TYR A 22 7.79 -3.96 12.12
N GLY A 23 8.34 -4.11 13.34
CA GLY A 23 7.58 -4.52 14.52
C GLY A 23 7.39 -6.03 14.59
N LYS A 24 6.66 -6.47 15.60
CA LYS A 24 6.42 -7.90 15.87
C LYS A 24 5.09 -8.39 15.31
N ASN A 25 4.23 -7.49 14.81
CA ASN A 25 2.94 -7.85 14.25
C ASN A 25 3.13 -8.60 12.94
N THR A 26 2.29 -9.61 12.73
CA THR A 26 2.37 -10.49 11.56
C THR A 26 1.57 -9.93 10.39
N PHE A 27 1.75 -10.52 9.22
CA PHE A 27 0.92 -10.20 8.06
C PHE A 27 -0.57 -10.52 8.33
N ALA A 28 -0.86 -11.60 9.05
CA ALA A 28 -2.22 -11.93 9.45
C ALA A 28 -2.84 -10.82 10.31
N ASP A 29 -2.06 -10.21 11.19
CA ASP A 29 -2.52 -9.07 12.01
C ASP A 29 -2.85 -7.87 11.13
N LEU A 30 -2.05 -7.62 10.09
CA LEU A 30 -2.33 -6.56 9.12
C LEU A 30 -3.65 -6.82 8.39
N LEU A 31 -3.85 -8.05 7.91
CA LEU A 31 -5.09 -8.41 7.22
C LEU A 31 -6.31 -8.23 8.12
N ALA A 32 -6.19 -8.60 9.40
CA ALA A 32 -7.26 -8.42 10.39
C ALA A 32 -7.56 -6.92 10.62
N LEU A 33 -6.54 -6.08 10.68
CA LEU A 33 -6.72 -4.63 10.83
C LEU A 33 -7.45 -4.04 9.61
N LEU A 34 -7.12 -4.50 8.42
CA LEU A 34 -7.78 -4.04 7.19
C LEU A 34 -9.26 -4.43 7.17
N ASP A 35 -9.59 -5.67 7.57
CA ASP A 35 -10.98 -6.12 7.66
C ASP A 35 -11.76 -5.30 8.70
N LYS A 36 -11.16 -5.07 9.85
CA LYS A 36 -11.77 -4.25 10.91
C LYS A 36 -12.01 -2.82 10.45
N THR A 37 -11.02 -2.23 9.78
CA THR A 37 -11.14 -0.87 9.25
C THR A 37 -12.25 -0.77 8.21
N ALA A 38 -12.35 -1.77 7.33
CA ALA A 38 -13.40 -1.83 6.32
C ALA A 38 -14.79 -1.81 6.98
N GLN A 39 -14.99 -2.60 8.04
CA GLN A 39 -16.25 -2.63 8.78
C GLN A 39 -16.54 -1.30 9.46
N GLU A 40 -15.56 -0.73 10.16
CA GLU A 40 -15.73 0.53 10.90
C GLU A 40 -16.04 1.70 9.96
N GLU A 41 -15.40 1.72 8.79
CA GLU A 41 -15.56 2.83 7.84
C GLU A 41 -16.67 2.60 6.83
N GLY A 42 -17.27 1.41 6.80
CA GLY A 42 -18.35 1.11 5.85
C GLY A 42 -17.88 1.06 4.41
N VAL A 43 -16.67 0.57 4.16
CA VAL A 43 -16.10 0.40 2.82
C VAL A 43 -15.80 -1.06 2.56
N GLU A 44 -15.73 -1.44 1.28
CA GLU A 44 -15.23 -2.75 0.88
C GLU A 44 -13.73 -2.67 0.67
N VAL A 45 -12.99 -3.65 1.17
CA VAL A 45 -11.54 -3.75 0.99
C VAL A 45 -11.22 -5.10 0.36
N GLU A 46 -10.55 -5.06 -0.78
CA GLU A 46 -9.95 -6.25 -1.39
C GLU A 46 -8.45 -6.19 -1.14
N GLN A 47 -7.86 -7.30 -0.75
CA GLN A 47 -6.46 -7.40 -0.38
C GLN A 47 -5.69 -8.23 -1.40
N TYR A 48 -4.47 -7.79 -1.73
CA TYR A 48 -3.59 -8.47 -2.67
C TYR A 48 -2.15 -8.31 -2.22
N GLN A 49 -1.38 -9.40 -2.28
CA GLN A 49 0.05 -9.36 -1.97
C GLN A 49 0.79 -10.15 -3.05
N SER A 50 1.93 -9.62 -3.52
CA SER A 50 2.79 -10.34 -4.43
C SER A 50 4.24 -9.89 -4.28
N ASN A 51 5.16 -10.85 -4.51
CA ASN A 51 6.58 -10.58 -4.60
C ASN A 51 7.02 -10.21 -6.01
N HIS A 52 6.11 -10.28 -6.98
CA HIS A 52 6.43 -10.10 -8.40
C HIS A 52 5.93 -8.75 -8.90
N GLU A 53 6.83 -7.96 -9.47
CA GLU A 53 6.52 -6.64 -10.01
C GLU A 53 5.42 -6.71 -11.08
N GLY A 54 5.52 -7.68 -11.99
CA GLY A 54 4.53 -7.87 -13.04
C GLY A 54 3.13 -8.18 -12.52
N ASP A 55 3.04 -8.97 -11.45
CA ASP A 55 1.75 -9.28 -10.82
C ASP A 55 1.12 -8.02 -10.23
N ILE A 56 1.94 -7.15 -9.63
CA ILE A 56 1.46 -5.89 -9.06
C ILE A 56 0.93 -4.98 -10.18
N VAL A 57 1.67 -4.87 -11.28
CA VAL A 57 1.23 -4.10 -12.45
C VAL A 57 -0.09 -4.65 -12.98
N ASP A 58 -0.21 -5.97 -13.14
CA ASP A 58 -1.43 -6.62 -13.60
C ASP A 58 -2.61 -6.35 -12.67
N LYS A 59 -2.37 -6.36 -11.35
CA LYS A 59 -3.43 -6.11 -10.38
C LYS A 59 -3.90 -4.65 -10.41
N ILE A 60 -2.99 -3.72 -10.61
CA ILE A 60 -3.35 -2.30 -10.79
C ILE A 60 -4.23 -2.14 -12.05
N GLN A 61 -3.85 -2.76 -13.15
CA GLN A 61 -4.65 -2.72 -14.38
C GLN A 61 -6.02 -3.36 -14.19
N TRP A 62 -6.08 -4.48 -13.46
CA TRP A 62 -7.34 -5.15 -13.13
C TRP A 62 -8.29 -4.21 -12.38
N ALA A 63 -7.75 -3.31 -11.56
CA ALA A 63 -8.55 -2.39 -10.74
C ALA A 63 -9.33 -1.36 -11.57
N TYR A 64 -8.91 -1.12 -12.82
CA TYR A 64 -9.55 -0.15 -13.69
C TYR A 64 -11.04 -0.48 -13.89
N GLY A 65 -11.90 0.46 -13.52
CA GLY A 65 -13.34 0.26 -13.60
C GLY A 65 -13.95 -0.64 -12.52
N LYS A 66 -13.15 -1.10 -11.55
CA LYS A 66 -13.60 -2.03 -10.50
C LYS A 66 -13.47 -1.51 -9.09
N VAL A 67 -12.53 -0.59 -8.84
CA VAL A 67 -12.33 -0.04 -7.50
C VAL A 67 -12.28 1.49 -7.56
N ASP A 68 -12.56 2.12 -6.43
CA ASP A 68 -12.63 3.57 -6.31
C ASP A 68 -11.35 4.19 -5.75
N GLY A 69 -10.53 3.39 -5.10
CA GLY A 69 -9.27 3.83 -4.52
C GLY A 69 -8.29 2.68 -4.37
N ILE A 70 -7.00 3.03 -4.31
CA ILE A 70 -5.91 2.07 -4.10
C ILE A 70 -5.09 2.53 -2.90
N VAL A 71 -4.80 1.59 -1.98
CA VAL A 71 -3.77 1.74 -0.96
C VAL A 71 -2.63 0.83 -1.38
N ILE A 72 -1.44 1.39 -1.56
CA ILE A 72 -0.30 0.61 -2.05
C ILE A 72 0.92 0.76 -1.14
N ASN A 73 1.45 -0.38 -0.73
CA ASN A 73 2.77 -0.48 -0.12
C ASN A 73 3.64 -1.32 -1.05
N PRO A 74 4.38 -0.68 -1.98
CA PRO A 74 5.20 -1.42 -2.94
C PRO A 74 6.42 -2.09 -2.33
N ALA A 75 6.71 -1.83 -1.05
CA ALA A 75 7.91 -2.28 -0.36
C ALA A 75 9.16 -1.85 -1.16
N ALA A 76 10.12 -2.74 -1.40
CA ALA A 76 11.36 -2.38 -2.09
C ALA A 76 11.14 -1.87 -3.53
N TYR A 77 10.06 -2.24 -4.19
CA TYR A 77 9.78 -1.73 -5.54
C TYR A 77 9.45 -0.24 -5.56
N THR A 78 9.15 0.38 -4.42
CA THR A 78 9.00 1.83 -4.30
C THR A 78 10.22 2.56 -4.87
N HIS A 79 11.42 2.03 -4.65
CA HIS A 79 12.69 2.68 -4.97
C HIS A 79 13.21 2.34 -6.36
N THR A 80 12.56 1.44 -7.09
CA THR A 80 13.08 0.89 -8.35
C THR A 80 12.07 0.83 -9.49
N SER A 81 10.77 0.72 -9.17
CA SER A 81 9.78 0.37 -10.20
C SER A 81 9.13 1.58 -10.85
N VAL A 82 9.63 1.94 -12.01
CA VAL A 82 8.93 2.87 -12.90
C VAL A 82 7.69 2.21 -13.51
N ALA A 83 7.69 0.88 -13.65
CA ALA A 83 6.52 0.15 -14.18
C ALA A 83 5.29 0.31 -13.27
N ILE A 84 5.47 0.25 -11.96
CA ILE A 84 4.37 0.48 -11.00
C ILE A 84 3.90 1.93 -11.07
N LEU A 85 4.82 2.89 -11.13
CA LEU A 85 4.48 4.30 -11.32
C LEU A 85 3.60 4.48 -12.56
N ASP A 86 4.03 3.92 -13.69
CA ASP A 86 3.31 4.05 -14.96
C ASP A 86 1.92 3.39 -14.90
N ALA A 87 1.82 2.23 -14.26
CA ALA A 87 0.53 1.54 -14.10
C ALA A 87 -0.46 2.38 -13.28
N LEU A 88 0.00 2.97 -12.17
CA LEU A 88 -0.85 3.84 -11.33
C LEU A 88 -1.33 5.06 -12.11
N LYS A 89 -0.44 5.68 -12.91
CA LYS A 89 -0.83 6.79 -13.78
C LYS A 89 -1.83 6.36 -14.85
N ALA A 90 -1.64 5.18 -15.43
CA ALA A 90 -2.49 4.70 -16.51
C ALA A 90 -3.94 4.51 -16.06
N VAL A 91 -4.17 3.96 -14.88
CA VAL A 91 -5.53 3.72 -14.38
C VAL A 91 -6.17 4.96 -13.80
N SER A 92 -5.40 5.94 -13.36
CA SER A 92 -5.88 7.22 -12.78
C SER A 92 -6.84 7.04 -11.59
N ILE A 93 -6.70 5.95 -10.86
CA ILE A 93 -7.47 5.72 -9.63
C ILE A 93 -6.72 6.43 -8.49
N PRO A 94 -7.40 7.20 -7.62
CA PRO A 94 -6.73 7.81 -6.47
C PRO A 94 -6.00 6.75 -5.65
N ALA A 95 -4.70 6.94 -5.46
CA ALA A 95 -3.85 5.99 -4.74
C ALA A 95 -3.13 6.70 -3.60
N VAL A 96 -3.06 6.02 -2.44
CA VAL A 96 -2.28 6.45 -1.28
C VAL A 96 -1.17 5.46 -1.06
N GLU A 97 0.06 5.97 -0.98
CA GLU A 97 1.25 5.17 -0.68
C GLU A 97 1.39 5.03 0.84
N VAL A 98 1.66 3.81 1.30
CA VAL A 98 1.88 3.53 2.74
C VAL A 98 3.20 2.80 2.91
N HIS A 99 3.99 3.22 3.90
CA HIS A 99 5.16 2.52 4.39
C HIS A 99 5.04 2.34 5.89
N ILE A 100 5.28 1.11 6.38
CA ILE A 100 5.20 0.78 7.81
C ILE A 100 6.31 1.51 8.58
N SER A 101 7.55 1.44 8.05
CA SER A 101 8.69 2.13 8.64
C SER A 101 8.81 3.55 8.10
N ASP A 102 9.62 4.38 8.80
CA ASP A 102 10.02 5.67 8.26
C ASP A 102 11.20 5.44 7.30
N VAL A 103 10.89 5.34 6.01
CA VAL A 103 11.90 5.08 4.98
C VAL A 103 12.92 6.20 4.86
N ASP A 104 12.58 7.42 5.26
CA ASP A 104 13.51 8.56 5.25
C ASP A 104 14.61 8.41 6.28
N ALA A 105 14.40 7.61 7.32
CA ALA A 105 15.39 7.32 8.36
C ALA A 105 16.27 6.10 8.02
N ARG A 106 16.10 5.50 6.85
CA ARG A 106 16.83 4.31 6.40
C ARG A 106 17.93 4.71 5.41
N GLU A 107 18.48 3.72 4.70
CA GLU A 107 19.62 3.95 3.80
C GLU A 107 19.28 4.96 2.70
N PRO A 108 20.29 5.72 2.18
CA PRO A 108 20.03 6.77 1.18
C PRO A 108 19.30 6.30 -0.08
N PHE A 109 19.51 5.06 -0.53
CA PHE A 109 18.83 4.55 -1.73
C PHE A 109 17.33 4.36 -1.53
N ARG A 110 16.84 4.44 -0.28
CA ARG A 110 15.40 4.34 0.04
C ARG A 110 14.69 5.69 0.06
N GLN A 111 15.38 6.77 -0.32
CA GLN A 111 14.81 8.12 -0.29
C GLN A 111 13.93 8.44 -1.50
N ILE A 112 14.07 7.69 -2.60
CA ILE A 112 13.27 7.91 -3.81
C ILE A 112 12.05 7.03 -3.77
N SER A 113 10.87 7.60 -4.06
CA SER A 113 9.64 6.84 -4.25
C SER A 113 9.08 7.10 -5.63
N TYR A 114 9.25 6.15 -6.53
CA TYR A 114 8.64 6.23 -7.85
C TYR A 114 7.11 6.10 -7.77
N ALA A 115 6.62 5.14 -6.99
CA ALA A 115 5.17 4.95 -6.82
C ALA A 115 4.51 6.20 -6.24
N GLY A 116 5.15 6.87 -5.30
CA GLY A 116 4.64 8.08 -4.67
C GLY A 116 4.41 9.22 -5.64
N MET A 117 5.13 9.25 -6.76
CA MET A 117 4.94 10.28 -7.80
C MET A 117 3.58 10.19 -8.49
N ALA A 118 2.90 9.03 -8.40
CA ALA A 118 1.56 8.82 -8.94
C ALA A 118 0.49 8.81 -7.86
N CYS A 119 0.85 8.94 -6.59
CA CYS A 119 -0.07 8.88 -5.46
C CYS A 119 -0.53 10.29 -5.06
N VAL A 120 -1.76 10.38 -4.55
CA VAL A 120 -2.34 11.65 -4.08
C VAL A 120 -1.88 11.98 -2.66
N HIS A 121 -1.38 10.99 -1.93
CA HIS A 121 -0.91 11.16 -0.55
C HIS A 121 0.05 10.04 -0.19
N THR A 122 0.95 10.30 0.76
CA THR A 122 1.93 9.33 1.26
C THR A 122 1.90 9.34 2.78
N ILE A 123 1.87 8.13 3.38
CA ILE A 123 1.93 7.93 4.83
C ILE A 123 3.10 7.00 5.10
N LYS A 124 4.00 7.39 6.01
CA LYS A 124 5.17 6.59 6.35
C LYS A 124 5.52 6.72 7.82
N GLY A 125 6.02 5.62 8.42
CA GLY A 125 6.47 5.62 9.80
C GLY A 125 5.38 5.45 10.83
N HIS A 126 4.14 5.14 10.44
CA HIS A 126 3.00 5.01 11.35
C HIS A 126 2.64 3.54 11.64
N GLY A 127 3.51 2.58 11.30
CA GLY A 127 3.21 1.18 11.49
C GLY A 127 1.97 0.75 10.70
N PHE A 128 1.21 -0.18 11.25
CA PHE A 128 -0.02 -0.68 10.61
C PHE A 128 -1.14 0.37 10.58
N GLU A 129 -1.14 1.32 11.52
CA GLU A 129 -2.14 2.40 11.53
C GLU A 129 -2.08 3.25 10.27
N GLY A 130 -0.94 3.31 9.59
CA GLY A 130 -0.82 3.99 8.30
C GLY A 130 -1.81 3.48 7.26
N TYR A 131 -2.11 2.18 7.26
CA TYR A 131 -3.11 1.61 6.37
C TYR A 131 -4.52 2.09 6.71
N ARG A 132 -4.86 2.17 7.99
CA ARG A 132 -6.14 2.73 8.43
C ARG A 132 -6.27 4.17 7.98
N GLU A 133 -5.23 4.97 8.21
CA GLU A 133 -5.20 6.38 7.82
C GLU A 133 -5.39 6.53 6.31
N ALA A 134 -4.79 5.66 5.50
CA ALA A 134 -4.93 5.68 4.04
C ALA A 134 -6.38 5.42 3.61
N ILE A 135 -7.03 4.43 4.21
CA ILE A 135 -8.43 4.11 3.92
C ILE A 135 -9.34 5.28 4.30
N VAL A 136 -9.13 5.86 5.49
CA VAL A 136 -9.90 7.03 5.95
C VAL A 136 -9.68 8.22 5.02
N TYR A 137 -8.45 8.44 4.59
CA TYR A 137 -8.12 9.52 3.65
C TYR A 137 -8.90 9.38 2.33
N LEU A 138 -8.88 8.18 1.75
CA LEU A 138 -9.59 7.91 0.49
C LEU A 138 -11.10 8.10 0.65
N LYS A 139 -11.66 7.59 1.74
CA LYS A 139 -13.08 7.77 2.02
C LYS A 139 -13.46 9.23 2.15
N LYS A 140 -12.66 10.00 2.89
CA LYS A 140 -12.93 11.41 3.15
C LYS A 140 -12.88 12.26 1.86
N HIS A 141 -11.94 11.99 0.98
CA HIS A 141 -11.66 12.84 -0.18
C HIS A 141 -12.28 12.35 -1.48
N TYR A 142 -12.63 11.06 -1.60
CA TYR A 142 -13.03 10.45 -2.87
C TYR A 142 -14.30 9.60 -2.81
N ALA A 143 -14.88 9.42 -1.64
CA ALA A 143 -16.14 8.68 -1.54
C ALA A 143 -17.35 9.54 -1.91
#